data_12f3415bc7fda369ee79e3bfc5a50dde
#
_entry.id   12f3415bc7fda369ee79e3bfc5a50dde
#
_cell.length_a   1.000
_cell.length_b   1.000
_cell.length_c   1.000
_cell.angle_alpha   90.00
_cell.angle_beta   90.00
_cell.angle_gamma   90.00
#
_symmetry.space_group_name_H-M   'P 1'
#
loop_
_entity.id
_entity.type
_entity.pdbx_description
1 polymer ?
#
loop_
_entity_poly.entity_id
_entity_poly.type
_entity_poly.pdbx_seq_one_letter_code
_entity_poly.pdbx_strand_id
1 'polypeptide(L)'
;MSGPIRVAHLLEQCWHRVPGGTAVAAVGLAQALHARPDVDVTGITARHASGPPHHLDPGVPLAASRLPRAVLYEAWHRTGRPRVDRLVGLPDLVHATGGAVPATTRPLVATIHDLAWRHHPEAATRRGRRLFEAWLADSRRADRVVCPSEATRRHLADAGFPDDRVTVVPLGADPVP
;
A
#
# COMPACT_ATOMS: atom_id res chain seq x y z
N MET A 1 -3.44 -3.77 29.96
CA MET A 1 -3.12 -4.42 28.65
C MET A 1 -3.67 -3.51 27.58
N SER A 2 -2.81 -3.01 26.67
CA SER A 2 -3.27 -2.26 25.49
C SER A 2 -4.05 -3.22 24.57
N GLY A 3 -5.16 -2.76 23.98
CA GLY A 3 -5.91 -3.53 22.99
C GLY A 3 -5.08 -3.85 21.73
N PRO A 4 -5.65 -4.57 20.75
CA PRO A 4 -4.97 -4.91 19.51
C PRO A 4 -4.59 -3.63 18.73
N ILE A 5 -3.48 -3.67 18.01
CA ILE A 5 -3.04 -2.60 17.10
C ILE A 5 -3.98 -2.57 15.90
N ARG A 6 -4.66 -1.45 15.68
CA ARG A 6 -5.60 -1.26 14.55
C ARG A 6 -4.85 -0.77 13.33
N VAL A 7 -4.83 -1.58 12.28
CA VAL A 7 -4.14 -1.31 11.02
C VAL A 7 -5.14 -1.04 9.91
N ALA A 8 -5.04 0.13 9.29
CA ALA A 8 -5.74 0.45 8.06
C ALA A 8 -4.84 0.09 6.87
N HIS A 9 -5.19 -0.96 6.13
CA HIS A 9 -4.35 -1.58 5.11
C HIS A 9 -4.90 -1.32 3.71
N LEU A 10 -4.13 -0.66 2.82
CA LEU A 10 -4.61 -0.35 1.47
C LEU A 10 -4.68 -1.62 0.62
N LEU A 11 -5.87 -1.94 0.09
CA LEU A 11 -6.15 -3.14 -0.71
C LEU A 11 -6.69 -2.82 -2.11
N GLU A 12 -6.60 -1.56 -2.55
CA GLU A 12 -7.13 -1.13 -3.84
C GLU A 12 -6.53 -1.86 -5.05
N GLN A 13 -5.34 -2.44 -4.90
CA GLN A 13 -4.65 -3.23 -5.93
C GLN A 13 -5.45 -4.46 -6.37
N CYS A 14 -6.30 -5.00 -5.48
CA CYS A 14 -7.14 -6.17 -5.77
C CYS A 14 -8.15 -5.92 -6.90
N TRP A 15 -8.51 -4.65 -7.15
CA TRP A 15 -9.42 -4.25 -8.23
C TRP A 15 -8.71 -3.69 -9.47
N HIS A 16 -7.38 -3.76 -9.53
CA HIS A 16 -6.66 -3.35 -10.73
C HIS A 16 -6.95 -4.34 -11.88
N ARG A 17 -6.97 -3.83 -13.12
CA ARG A 17 -7.15 -4.68 -14.31
C ARG A 17 -6.06 -5.76 -14.40
N VAL A 18 -4.85 -5.43 -13.98
CA VAL A 18 -3.72 -6.36 -13.85
C VAL A 18 -3.19 -6.19 -12.42
N PRO A 19 -3.67 -6.99 -11.46
CA PRO A 19 -3.31 -6.84 -10.05
C PRO A 19 -1.83 -7.13 -9.77
N GLY A 20 -1.29 -8.15 -10.44
CA GLY A 20 0.11 -8.54 -10.33
C GLY A 20 0.52 -9.01 -8.92
N GLY A 21 1.81 -9.19 -8.71
CA GLY A 21 2.38 -9.61 -7.42
C GLY A 21 2.12 -8.64 -6.27
N THR A 22 1.92 -7.35 -6.57
CA THR A 22 1.61 -6.33 -5.56
C THR A 22 0.29 -6.62 -4.84
N ALA A 23 -0.75 -7.05 -5.59
CA ALA A 23 -2.03 -7.40 -4.99
C ALA A 23 -1.93 -8.69 -4.17
N VAL A 24 -1.24 -9.71 -4.68
CA VAL A 24 -0.99 -10.98 -3.96
C VAL A 24 -0.25 -10.71 -2.65
N ALA A 25 0.80 -9.91 -2.68
CA ALA A 25 1.56 -9.54 -1.48
C ALA A 25 0.70 -8.75 -0.47
N ALA A 26 -0.13 -7.81 -0.95
CA ALA A 26 -1.02 -7.04 -0.08
C ALA A 26 -2.08 -7.92 0.59
N VAL A 27 -2.69 -8.85 -0.15
CA VAL A 27 -3.66 -9.82 0.37
C VAL A 27 -3.01 -10.77 1.38
N GLY A 28 -1.89 -11.40 1.02
CA GLY A 28 -1.19 -12.32 1.91
C GLY A 28 -0.76 -11.65 3.22
N LEU A 29 -0.29 -10.40 3.16
CA LEU A 29 0.05 -9.64 4.35
C LEU A 29 -1.19 -9.30 5.19
N ALA A 30 -2.31 -8.89 4.57
CA ALA A 30 -3.55 -8.62 5.28
C ALA A 30 -4.04 -9.86 6.05
N GLN A 31 -4.03 -11.02 5.40
CA GLN A 31 -4.42 -12.30 6.00
C GLN A 31 -3.49 -12.70 7.15
N ALA A 32 -2.18 -12.59 6.96
CA ALA A 32 -1.18 -12.91 7.98
C ALA A 32 -1.29 -11.99 9.20
N LEU A 33 -1.55 -10.71 9.00
CA LEU A 33 -1.78 -9.76 10.09
C LEU A 33 -3.11 -10.04 10.81
N HIS A 34 -4.17 -10.34 10.06
CA HIS A 34 -5.50 -10.66 10.62
C HIS A 34 -5.52 -11.93 11.45
N ALA A 35 -4.65 -12.89 11.14
CA ALA A 35 -4.48 -14.11 11.92
C ALA A 35 -3.80 -13.87 13.29
N ARG A 36 -3.25 -12.69 13.54
CA ARG A 36 -2.60 -12.34 14.81
C ARG A 36 -3.63 -11.84 15.82
N PRO A 37 -3.62 -12.32 17.07
CA PRO A 37 -4.57 -11.88 18.10
C PRO A 37 -4.30 -10.45 18.61
N ASP A 38 -3.12 -9.91 18.35
CA ASP A 38 -2.67 -8.57 18.77
C ASP A 38 -2.83 -7.50 17.67
N VAL A 39 -3.41 -7.84 16.51
CA VAL A 39 -3.61 -6.94 15.37
C VAL A 39 -5.05 -7.02 14.86
N ASP A 40 -5.65 -5.85 14.63
CA ASP A 40 -6.96 -5.70 13.98
C ASP A 40 -6.78 -4.99 12.64
N VAL A 41 -7.07 -5.68 11.54
CA VAL A 41 -6.85 -5.19 10.18
C VAL A 41 -8.18 -4.80 9.52
N THR A 42 -8.24 -3.57 8.99
CA THR A 42 -9.32 -3.13 8.10
C THR A 42 -8.73 -2.72 6.75
N GLY A 43 -9.20 -3.35 5.68
CA GLY A 43 -8.80 -3.02 4.32
C GLY A 43 -9.43 -1.71 3.84
N ILE A 44 -8.62 -0.85 3.20
CA ILE A 44 -9.08 0.41 2.58
C ILE A 44 -9.21 0.19 1.08
N THR A 45 -10.35 0.59 0.51
CA THR A 45 -10.61 0.53 -0.93
C THR A 45 -11.25 1.82 -1.43
N ALA A 46 -11.23 2.05 -2.74
CA ALA A 46 -12.10 3.00 -3.41
C ALA A 46 -13.53 2.44 -3.50
N ARG A 47 -14.43 3.19 -4.13
CA ARG A 47 -15.78 2.71 -4.43
C ARG A 47 -15.73 1.74 -5.61
N HIS A 48 -16.24 0.54 -5.41
CA HIS A 48 -16.43 -0.50 -6.41
C HIS A 48 -17.88 -0.99 -6.44
N ALA A 49 -18.32 -1.49 -7.60
CA ALA A 49 -19.67 -2.08 -7.76
C ALA A 49 -19.73 -3.53 -7.24
N SER A 50 -18.59 -4.20 -7.16
CA SER A 50 -18.47 -5.59 -6.71
C SER A 50 -17.23 -5.78 -5.83
N GLY A 51 -17.21 -6.89 -5.09
CA GLY A 51 -16.01 -7.34 -4.36
C GLY A 51 -14.82 -7.58 -5.30
N PRO A 52 -13.64 -7.85 -4.73
CA PRO A 52 -12.47 -8.24 -5.51
C PRO A 52 -12.70 -9.62 -6.16
N PRO A 53 -11.91 -10.02 -7.17
CA PRO A 53 -11.90 -11.37 -7.66
C PRO A 53 -11.65 -12.37 -6.51
N HIS A 54 -12.31 -13.53 -6.54
CA HIS A 54 -12.26 -14.51 -5.46
C HIS A 54 -10.84 -14.88 -5.00
N HIS A 55 -9.90 -15.02 -5.93
CA HIS A 55 -8.49 -15.32 -5.64
C HIS A 55 -7.70 -14.15 -5.02
N LEU A 56 -8.29 -12.96 -4.95
CA LEU A 56 -7.74 -11.77 -4.30
C LEU A 56 -8.63 -11.26 -3.15
N ASP A 57 -9.54 -12.11 -2.67
CA ASP A 57 -10.32 -11.79 -1.49
C ASP A 57 -9.40 -11.79 -0.26
N PRO A 58 -9.22 -10.64 0.41
CA PRO A 58 -8.33 -10.55 1.56
C PRO A 58 -8.88 -11.23 2.82
N GLY A 59 -10.17 -11.57 2.86
CA GLY A 59 -10.79 -12.18 4.04
C GLY A 59 -10.82 -11.28 5.28
N VAL A 60 -10.64 -9.97 5.11
CA VAL A 60 -10.67 -8.98 6.21
C VAL A 60 -11.80 -7.97 6.00
N PRO A 61 -12.29 -7.28 7.05
CA PRO A 61 -13.25 -6.20 6.90
C PRO A 61 -12.75 -5.12 5.93
N LEU A 62 -13.65 -4.62 5.06
CA LEU A 62 -13.32 -3.60 4.07
C LEU A 62 -14.07 -2.31 4.34
N ALA A 63 -13.35 -1.20 4.31
CA ALA A 63 -13.87 0.15 4.38
C ALA A 63 -13.70 0.86 3.02
N ALA A 64 -14.80 1.03 2.30
CA ALA A 64 -14.79 1.64 0.98
C ALA A 64 -14.97 3.16 1.03
N SER A 65 -14.11 3.89 0.33
CA SER A 65 -14.31 5.31 0.06
C SER A 65 -15.56 5.51 -0.82
N ARG A 66 -16.19 6.70 -0.73
CA ARG A 66 -17.27 7.10 -1.66
C ARG A 66 -16.76 7.48 -3.05
N LEU A 67 -15.46 7.71 -3.20
CA LEU A 67 -14.82 8.13 -4.45
C LEU A 67 -14.36 6.93 -5.27
N PRO A 68 -14.51 6.96 -6.60
CA PRO A 68 -13.88 5.97 -7.47
C PRO A 68 -12.35 6.12 -7.45
N ARG A 69 -11.63 5.03 -7.74
CA ARG A 69 -10.15 4.94 -7.62
C ARG A 69 -9.38 6.12 -8.19
N ALA A 70 -9.63 6.48 -9.45
CA ALA A 70 -8.87 7.55 -10.10
C ALA A 70 -9.03 8.89 -9.38
N VAL A 71 -10.25 9.21 -8.93
CA VAL A 71 -10.56 10.44 -8.19
C VAL A 71 -9.94 10.38 -6.79
N LEU A 72 -10.03 9.23 -6.12
CA LEU A 72 -9.47 9.04 -4.78
C LEU A 72 -7.95 9.24 -4.78
N TYR A 73 -7.24 8.61 -5.72
CA TYR A 73 -5.78 8.69 -5.82
C TYR A 73 -5.31 10.12 -6.14
N GLU A 74 -5.99 10.79 -7.08
CA GLU A 74 -5.69 12.17 -7.42
C GLU A 74 -5.97 13.12 -6.24
N ALA A 75 -7.05 12.89 -5.50
CA ALA A 75 -7.40 13.67 -4.33
C ALA A 75 -6.35 13.49 -3.21
N TRP A 76 -5.88 12.28 -2.97
CA TRP A 76 -4.79 12.04 -2.00
C TRP A 76 -3.51 12.75 -2.39
N HIS A 77 -3.13 12.64 -3.66
CA HIS A 77 -1.90 13.27 -4.18
C HIS A 77 -1.95 14.80 -4.10
N ARG A 78 -3.05 15.42 -4.55
CA ARG A 78 -3.12 16.89 -4.67
C ARG A 78 -3.57 17.61 -3.41
N THR A 79 -4.47 17.00 -2.65
CA THR A 79 -5.16 17.70 -1.56
C THR A 79 -4.92 17.09 -0.18
N GLY A 80 -4.35 15.89 -0.12
CA GLY A 80 -4.24 15.14 1.13
C GLY A 80 -5.63 14.80 1.73
N ARG A 81 -6.67 14.63 0.88
CA ARG A 81 -8.05 14.33 1.31
C ARG A 81 -8.72 13.36 0.32
N PRO A 82 -9.79 12.61 0.74
CA PRO A 82 -10.25 12.46 2.13
C PRO A 82 -9.24 11.69 2.97
N ARG A 83 -9.19 11.96 4.28
CA ARG A 83 -8.36 11.18 5.20
C ARG A 83 -9.01 9.84 5.49
N VAL A 84 -8.21 8.78 5.44
CA VAL A 84 -8.68 7.41 5.74
C VAL A 84 -8.97 7.18 7.22
N ASP A 85 -8.40 8.00 8.09
CA ASP A 85 -8.58 7.92 9.55
C ASP A 85 -10.04 7.82 9.96
N ARG A 86 -10.91 8.63 9.31
CA ARG A 86 -12.36 8.65 9.59
C ARG A 86 -13.11 7.49 8.94
N LEU A 87 -12.54 6.91 7.91
CA LEU A 87 -13.15 5.79 7.18
C LEU A 87 -13.10 4.49 7.98
N VAL A 88 -12.00 4.29 8.73
CA VAL A 88 -11.70 3.06 9.48
C VAL A 88 -11.71 3.26 11.01
N GLY A 89 -12.35 4.32 11.53
CA GLY A 89 -12.52 4.51 12.97
C GLY A 89 -11.23 4.83 13.73
N LEU A 90 -10.37 5.69 13.19
CA LEU A 90 -9.12 6.15 13.81
C LEU A 90 -8.13 5.00 14.09
N PRO A 91 -7.48 4.46 13.06
CA PRO A 91 -6.50 3.38 13.21
C PRO A 91 -5.26 3.85 13.97
N ASP A 92 -4.47 2.92 14.50
CA ASP A 92 -3.20 3.25 15.14
C ASP A 92 -2.10 3.47 14.10
N LEU A 93 -2.21 2.82 12.92
CA LEU A 93 -1.35 3.09 11.76
C LEU A 93 -2.09 2.86 10.44
N VAL A 94 -1.57 3.47 9.38
CA VAL A 94 -2.01 3.27 7.99
C VAL A 94 -0.87 2.63 7.20
N HIS A 95 -1.17 1.59 6.42
CA HIS A 95 -0.21 0.92 5.55
C HIS A 95 -0.58 1.10 4.08
N ALA A 96 0.23 1.84 3.34
CA ALA A 96 0.19 1.96 1.89
C ALA A 96 0.99 0.79 1.29
N THR A 97 0.32 -0.21 0.76
CA THR A 97 0.91 -1.50 0.34
C THR A 97 1.51 -1.50 -1.06
N GLY A 98 1.57 -0.34 -1.68
CA GLY A 98 2.13 -0.11 -3.02
C GLY A 98 1.26 0.83 -3.85
N GLY A 99 1.90 1.68 -4.63
CA GLY A 99 1.23 2.68 -5.47
C GLY A 99 0.80 3.91 -4.67
N ALA A 100 -0.48 4.28 -4.74
CA ALA A 100 -0.98 5.49 -4.11
C ALA A 100 -0.82 5.47 -2.58
N VAL A 101 -0.51 6.63 -2.02
CA VAL A 101 -0.31 6.81 -0.58
C VAL A 101 -1.54 7.50 0.03
N PRO A 102 -2.29 6.83 0.92
CA PRO A 102 -3.47 7.40 1.54
C PRO A 102 -3.16 8.67 2.34
N ALA A 103 -4.13 9.60 2.35
CA ALA A 103 -4.07 10.74 3.23
C ALA A 103 -4.44 10.32 4.66
N THR A 104 -3.58 10.61 5.62
CA THR A 104 -3.77 10.27 7.04
C THR A 104 -3.05 11.27 7.94
N THR A 105 -3.46 11.33 9.21
CA THR A 105 -2.71 11.98 10.30
C THR A 105 -2.10 10.94 11.26
N ARG A 106 -2.32 9.66 10.97
CA ARG A 106 -1.79 8.55 11.76
C ARG A 106 -0.40 8.15 11.26
N PRO A 107 0.38 7.45 12.06
CA PRO A 107 1.61 6.83 11.59
C PRO A 107 1.41 6.11 10.27
N LEU A 108 2.29 6.37 9.31
CA LEU A 108 2.20 5.88 7.94
C LEU A 108 3.37 4.97 7.60
N VAL A 109 3.07 3.75 7.19
CA VAL A 109 4.03 2.82 6.60
C VAL A 109 3.76 2.75 5.09
N ALA A 110 4.79 2.79 4.27
CA ALA A 110 4.67 2.61 2.82
C ALA A 110 5.52 1.42 2.36
N THR A 111 4.94 0.50 1.60
CA THR A 111 5.71 -0.53 0.90
C THR A 111 6.05 -0.05 -0.50
N ILE A 112 7.33 -0.10 -0.86
CA ILE A 112 7.82 0.17 -2.21
C ILE A 112 8.48 -1.11 -2.72
N HIS A 113 7.83 -1.77 -3.69
CA HIS A 113 8.26 -3.08 -4.18
C HIS A 113 9.51 -2.98 -5.03
N ASP A 114 9.56 -2.01 -5.94
CA ASP A 114 10.71 -1.73 -6.82
C ASP A 114 10.66 -0.31 -7.37
N LEU A 115 11.70 0.08 -8.08
CA LEU A 115 11.80 1.29 -8.89
C LEU A 115 12.14 0.95 -10.35
N ALA A 116 11.60 -0.18 -10.85
CA ALA A 116 11.92 -0.71 -12.16
C ALA A 116 11.69 0.30 -13.30
N TRP A 117 10.64 1.15 -13.20
CA TRP A 117 10.36 2.19 -14.19
C TRP A 117 11.48 3.25 -14.35
N ARG A 118 12.39 3.37 -13.38
CA ARG A 118 13.56 4.26 -13.47
C ARG A 118 14.71 3.61 -14.23
N HIS A 119 14.89 2.30 -14.03
CA HIS A 119 15.98 1.52 -14.65
C HIS A 119 15.59 0.98 -16.01
N HIS A 120 14.28 0.72 -16.22
CA HIS A 120 13.69 0.18 -17.45
C HIS A 120 12.55 1.08 -17.92
N PRO A 121 12.84 2.33 -18.33
CA PRO A 121 11.81 3.29 -18.70
C PRO A 121 10.98 2.87 -19.91
N GLU A 122 11.49 1.97 -20.74
CA GLU A 122 10.78 1.35 -21.88
C GLU A 122 9.65 0.41 -21.44
N ALA A 123 9.73 -0.16 -20.24
CA ALA A 123 8.71 -1.07 -19.70
C ALA A 123 7.46 -0.36 -19.19
N ALA A 124 7.47 0.97 -19.12
CA ALA A 124 6.34 1.74 -18.63
C ALA A 124 5.98 2.90 -19.57
N THR A 125 4.67 3.15 -19.72
CA THR A 125 4.21 4.32 -20.49
C THR A 125 4.67 5.63 -19.84
N ARG A 126 4.76 6.72 -20.62
CA ARG A 126 5.08 8.06 -20.08
C ARG A 126 4.13 8.48 -18.95
N ARG A 127 2.83 8.15 -19.09
CA ARG A 127 1.82 8.43 -18.06
C ARG A 127 2.06 7.56 -16.81
N GLY A 128 2.36 6.28 -16.99
CA GLY A 128 2.67 5.35 -15.89
C GLY A 128 3.88 5.83 -15.09
N ARG A 129 4.98 6.20 -15.76
CA ARG A 129 6.18 6.73 -15.09
C ARG A 129 5.89 7.99 -14.26
N ARG A 130 5.13 8.94 -14.81
CA ARG A 130 4.73 10.16 -14.06
C ARG A 130 3.92 9.80 -12.82
N LEU A 131 3.02 8.81 -12.92
CA LEU A 131 2.22 8.35 -11.79
C LEU A 131 3.10 7.68 -10.73
N PHE A 132 4.01 6.80 -11.13
CA PHE A 132 4.94 6.14 -10.20
C PHE A 132 5.88 7.13 -9.51
N GLU A 133 6.39 8.14 -10.22
CA GLU A 133 7.18 9.22 -9.62
C GLU A 133 6.36 10.05 -8.61
N ALA A 134 5.10 10.33 -8.91
CA ALA A 134 4.21 11.01 -7.97
C ALA A 134 3.98 10.18 -6.70
N TRP A 135 3.72 8.87 -6.84
CA TRP A 135 3.55 7.96 -5.70
C TRP A 135 4.83 7.81 -4.88
N LEU A 136 5.99 7.74 -5.54
CA LEU A 136 7.29 7.71 -4.86
C LEU A 136 7.52 9.01 -4.07
N ALA A 137 7.17 10.16 -4.65
CA ALA A 137 7.24 11.44 -3.95
C ALA A 137 6.30 11.49 -2.74
N ASP A 138 5.08 10.98 -2.88
CA ASP A 138 4.12 10.89 -1.78
C ASP A 138 4.58 9.96 -0.66
N SER A 139 5.29 8.88 -1.00
CA SER A 139 5.83 7.93 -0.03
C SER A 139 6.88 8.53 0.91
N ARG A 140 7.46 9.69 0.57
CA ARG A 140 8.38 10.44 1.46
C ARG A 140 7.72 10.92 2.75
N ARG A 141 6.37 10.98 2.77
CA ARG A 141 5.60 11.31 3.98
C ARG A 141 5.52 10.16 4.99
N ALA A 142 5.89 8.94 4.56
CA ALA A 142 5.83 7.79 5.43
C ALA A 142 6.85 7.87 6.57
N ASP A 143 6.43 7.50 7.77
CA ASP A 143 7.31 7.40 8.94
C ASP A 143 8.28 6.22 8.78
N ARG A 144 7.83 5.16 8.08
CA ARG A 144 8.63 3.99 7.72
C ARG A 144 8.34 3.56 6.29
N VAL A 145 9.37 3.11 5.61
CA VAL A 145 9.27 2.51 4.28
C VAL A 145 9.73 1.06 4.35
N VAL A 146 8.93 0.16 3.79
CA VAL A 146 9.27 -1.26 3.67
C VAL A 146 9.57 -1.56 2.22
N CYS A 147 10.62 -2.35 1.98
CA CYS A 147 10.95 -2.84 0.64
C CYS A 147 11.35 -4.32 0.69
N PRO A 148 11.20 -5.08 -0.42
CA PRO A 148 11.37 -6.53 -0.39
C PRO A 148 12.83 -7.00 -0.49
N SER A 149 13.79 -6.13 -0.80
CA SER A 149 15.16 -6.54 -1.04
C SER A 149 16.19 -5.43 -0.77
N GLU A 150 17.43 -5.83 -0.52
CA GLU A 150 18.56 -4.91 -0.44
C GLU A 150 18.82 -4.13 -1.74
N ALA A 151 18.47 -4.73 -2.89
CA ALA A 151 18.54 -4.03 -4.18
C ALA A 151 17.56 -2.84 -4.20
N THR A 152 16.30 -3.06 -3.79
CA THR A 152 15.32 -1.98 -3.69
C THR A 152 15.72 -0.93 -2.65
N ARG A 153 16.31 -1.35 -1.51
CA ARG A 153 16.83 -0.42 -0.50
C ARG A 153 17.90 0.52 -1.08
N ARG A 154 18.87 -0.02 -1.85
CA ARG A 154 19.87 0.82 -2.53
C ARG A 154 19.23 1.80 -3.49
N HIS A 155 18.28 1.38 -4.32
CA HIS A 155 17.56 2.27 -5.23
C HIS A 155 16.77 3.36 -4.47
N LEU A 156 16.23 3.05 -3.29
CA LEU A 156 15.57 4.05 -2.45
C LEU A 156 16.56 5.06 -1.86
N ALA A 157 17.75 4.61 -1.44
CA ALA A 157 18.83 5.49 -1.01
C ALA A 157 19.26 6.45 -2.13
N ASP A 158 19.46 5.93 -3.35
CA ASP A 158 19.75 6.74 -4.55
C ASP A 158 18.61 7.73 -4.87
N ALA A 159 17.37 7.35 -4.57
CA ALA A 159 16.21 8.22 -4.68
C ALA A 159 16.08 9.21 -3.50
N GLY A 160 17.01 9.21 -2.53
CA GLY A 160 17.07 10.14 -1.40
C GLY A 160 16.12 9.80 -0.25
N PHE A 161 15.77 8.53 -0.05
CA PHE A 161 15.11 8.10 1.18
C PHE A 161 16.13 7.89 2.29
N PRO A 162 15.87 8.42 3.51
CA PRO A 162 16.75 8.21 4.66
C PRO A 162 16.85 6.73 5.01
N ASP A 163 18.07 6.22 5.20
CA ASP A 163 18.32 4.81 5.45
C ASP A 163 17.69 4.30 6.76
N ASP A 164 17.64 5.14 7.78
CA ASP A 164 17.01 4.87 9.05
C ASP A 164 15.49 4.71 9.00
N ARG A 165 14.85 5.11 7.89
CA ARG A 165 13.41 4.93 7.63
C ARG A 165 13.10 3.72 6.76
N VAL A 166 14.11 3.10 6.12
CA VAL A 166 13.90 1.99 5.19
C VAL A 166 14.21 0.67 5.87
N THR A 167 13.27 -0.26 5.81
CA THR A 167 13.43 -1.62 6.35
C THR A 167 13.23 -2.64 5.23
N VAL A 168 14.16 -3.58 5.11
CA VAL A 168 14.02 -4.71 4.17
C VAL A 168 13.21 -5.81 4.83
N VAL A 169 12.07 -6.15 4.21
CA VAL A 169 11.22 -7.28 4.59
C VAL A 169 10.99 -8.12 3.35
N PRO A 170 11.68 -9.26 3.20
CA PRO A 170 11.50 -10.15 2.05
C PRO A 170 10.05 -10.60 1.92
N LEU A 171 9.58 -10.72 0.69
CA LEU A 171 8.26 -11.30 0.42
C LEU A 171 8.29 -12.78 0.77
N GLY A 172 7.21 -13.25 1.41
CA GLY A 172 6.96 -14.67 1.58
C GLY A 172 6.68 -15.34 0.22
N ALA A 173 6.91 -16.64 0.16
CA ALA A 173 6.51 -17.49 -0.94
C ALA A 173 5.75 -18.68 -0.35
N ASP A 174 4.63 -19.05 -1.00
CA ASP A 174 3.95 -20.28 -0.63
C ASP A 174 4.84 -21.48 -0.99
N PRO A 175 4.85 -22.54 -0.14
CA PRO A 175 5.53 -23.78 -0.48
C PRO A 175 5.00 -24.29 -1.83
N VAL A 176 5.89 -24.54 -2.77
CA VAL A 176 5.51 -25.24 -4.01
C VAL A 176 5.17 -26.69 -3.63
N PRO A 177 3.98 -27.19 -3.97
CA PRO A 177 3.59 -28.57 -3.67
C PRO A 177 4.46 -29.60 -4.41
#